data_8add01782e1c98f808ef7a674d061f97
#
_entry.id   8add01782e1c98f808ef7a674d061f97
#
_cell.length_a   1.000
_cell.length_b   1.000
_cell.length_c   1.000
_cell.angle_alpha   90.00
_cell.angle_beta   90.00
_cell.angle_gamma   90.00
#
_symmetry.space_group_name_H-M   'P 1'
#
loop_
_entity.id
_entity.type
_entity.pdbx_description
1 polymer ?
#
loop_
_entity_poly.entity_id
_entity_poly.type
_entity_poly.pdbx_seq_one_letter_code
_entity_poly.pdbx_strand_id
1 'polypeptide(L)'
;METTKTILWDDEYLKIFASEAMLSGSKSQFWDYDPKTQEVKDFKNKHIRKMLMKFYPALGVANHLLGRNKKGLETTQLVFHRNNRCELLDVKTLEVITNKVFHYMGHIGDELRGHLHFRKSQVFRDDAIGTIPYFRDSEPFMDCRDSAYRFFQNGWIEITKSGVSQLRRYHQVPDNKFVWNSTVIPRDYEEGESLEVLEEQLTGINANGIHPYTGENIYKKEDRIDLSKEWQEKIKNFKHTVSPTHYRDFVRNLALDDEGNIDINALKRIELAIGYLCHRFHIQSARKYICLVDLFYDGNPEESNGGNGKSLLINSLSGVMNLTNLNGKSYRKGKDNTYAFAPVTPTTEIVHFDDAHKKFDTEALFALTTGEFHIHRKRQNPFSIPSERAPKIVITSNHPFQDDGGHSFRRREFIVEIGNFYRIQNQLYQETPASLHGHKHFPSASGDSEWDSNDWTEYYRYIFECVSKYLATDGLPTGGESEYYKRAKMLELVGSQELLDYYLDKLDTYSSTNEEVFVEVFYKDVKKSFPDLDVSNKVIWKGFSEVGKSFGKVPNRFDDGRLKDQRLTDERLRKWKDQGMNTWINANGRTMSKGDKVQTFTVTDNGNPDSFFQKSSNKVGSKTLSLIK
;
A
#
# COMPACT_ATOMS: atom_id res chain seq x y z
N MET A 1 -16.36 -23.86 -0.45
CA MET A 1 -16.66 -23.91 -1.90
C MET A 1 -15.64 -23.02 -2.60
N GLU A 2 -14.77 -23.60 -3.42
CA GLU A 2 -13.89 -22.82 -4.30
C GLU A 2 -14.77 -21.98 -5.23
N THR A 3 -14.83 -20.68 -4.99
CA THR A 3 -15.45 -19.75 -5.90
C THR A 3 -14.47 -19.45 -7.04
N THR A 4 -14.47 -20.33 -8.04
CA THR A 4 -13.71 -20.13 -9.28
C THR A 4 -14.20 -18.86 -9.97
N LYS A 5 -13.28 -17.91 -10.23
CA LYS A 5 -13.60 -16.73 -11.07
C LYS A 5 -14.24 -17.20 -12.36
N THR A 6 -15.40 -16.65 -12.70
CA THR A 6 -16.10 -16.98 -13.94
C THR A 6 -15.23 -16.59 -15.14
N ILE A 7 -14.82 -17.58 -15.92
CA ILE A 7 -14.08 -17.36 -17.17
C ILE A 7 -15.06 -16.77 -18.21
N LEU A 8 -14.68 -15.71 -18.91
CA LEU A 8 -15.55 -15.05 -19.90
C LEU A 8 -15.82 -15.92 -21.15
N TRP A 9 -14.92 -16.86 -21.43
CA TRP A 9 -15.00 -17.82 -22.54
C TRP A 9 -15.35 -19.24 -22.06
N ASP A 10 -16.43 -19.36 -21.29
CA ASP A 10 -16.93 -20.64 -20.83
C ASP A 10 -17.36 -21.57 -22.00
N ASP A 11 -17.48 -22.86 -21.72
CA ASP A 11 -17.79 -23.85 -22.74
C ASP A 11 -19.15 -23.65 -23.41
N GLU A 12 -20.13 -23.09 -22.70
CA GLU A 12 -21.45 -22.78 -23.24
C GLU A 12 -21.35 -21.66 -24.30
N TYR A 13 -20.65 -20.58 -23.98
CA TYR A 13 -20.41 -19.52 -24.94
C TYR A 13 -19.67 -19.99 -26.18
N LEU A 14 -18.61 -20.80 -26.00
CA LEU A 14 -17.82 -21.31 -27.13
C LEU A 14 -18.62 -22.24 -28.03
N LYS A 15 -19.56 -23.05 -27.49
CA LYS A 15 -20.48 -23.88 -28.26
C LYS A 15 -21.45 -23.04 -29.11
N ILE A 16 -22.03 -22.00 -28.51
CA ILE A 16 -22.93 -21.07 -29.22
C ILE A 16 -22.17 -20.41 -30.35
N PHE A 17 -20.97 -19.82 -30.05
CA PHE A 17 -20.15 -19.18 -31.06
C PHE A 17 -19.75 -20.12 -32.19
N ALA A 18 -19.33 -21.37 -31.88
CA ALA A 18 -18.99 -22.37 -32.89
C ALA A 18 -20.19 -22.68 -33.83
N SER A 19 -21.38 -22.80 -33.28
CA SER A 19 -22.62 -23.04 -34.06
C SER A 19 -22.92 -21.84 -34.98
N GLU A 20 -22.81 -20.61 -34.48
CA GLU A 20 -23.03 -19.40 -35.29
C GLU A 20 -21.97 -19.24 -36.39
N ALA A 21 -20.70 -19.57 -36.09
CA ALA A 21 -19.61 -19.50 -37.05
C ALA A 21 -19.78 -20.47 -38.23
N MET A 22 -20.46 -21.60 -38.02
CA MET A 22 -20.76 -22.59 -39.05
C MET A 22 -21.95 -22.24 -39.93
N LEU A 23 -22.76 -21.24 -39.59
CA LEU A 23 -23.88 -20.80 -40.42
C LEU A 23 -23.39 -20.26 -41.78
N SER A 24 -24.08 -20.59 -42.86
CA SER A 24 -23.75 -20.11 -44.19
C SER A 24 -23.80 -18.57 -44.25
N GLY A 25 -22.70 -17.95 -44.70
CA GLY A 25 -22.58 -16.49 -44.75
C GLY A 25 -22.22 -15.80 -43.44
N SER A 26 -21.85 -16.56 -42.40
CA SER A 26 -21.38 -16.00 -41.13
C SER A 26 -20.19 -15.04 -41.33
N LYS A 27 -20.25 -13.90 -40.68
CA LYS A 27 -19.17 -12.89 -40.73
C LYS A 27 -17.86 -13.41 -40.09
N SER A 28 -17.95 -14.37 -39.19
CA SER A 28 -16.81 -15.03 -38.53
C SER A 28 -16.18 -16.16 -39.34
N GLN A 29 -16.84 -16.66 -40.39
CA GLN A 29 -16.30 -17.72 -41.21
C GLN A 29 -15.04 -17.27 -41.95
N PHE A 30 -13.94 -17.96 -41.74
CA PHE A 30 -12.63 -17.66 -42.33
C PHE A 30 -12.10 -18.74 -43.28
N TRP A 31 -12.78 -19.89 -43.41
CA TRP A 31 -12.44 -21.01 -44.26
C TRP A 31 -13.35 -21.08 -45.49
N ASP A 32 -12.87 -21.70 -46.53
CA ASP A 32 -13.66 -22.09 -47.71
C ASP A 32 -14.08 -23.55 -47.57
N TYR A 33 -15.36 -23.87 -47.73
CA TYR A 33 -15.93 -25.21 -47.61
C TYR A 33 -16.45 -25.70 -48.96
N ASP A 34 -16.20 -26.98 -49.29
CA ASP A 34 -16.76 -27.59 -50.47
C ASP A 34 -17.98 -28.46 -50.11
N PRO A 35 -19.20 -28.05 -50.50
CA PRO A 35 -20.40 -28.78 -50.17
C PRO A 35 -20.52 -30.16 -50.87
N LYS A 36 -19.71 -30.38 -51.93
CA LYS A 36 -19.73 -31.67 -52.66
C LYS A 36 -18.87 -32.73 -51.99
N THR A 37 -17.65 -32.34 -51.55
CA THR A 37 -16.73 -33.24 -50.84
C THR A 37 -16.95 -33.22 -49.35
N GLN A 38 -17.68 -32.25 -48.83
CA GLN A 38 -17.87 -31.98 -47.41
C GLN A 38 -16.56 -31.69 -46.65
N GLU A 39 -15.58 -31.12 -47.34
CA GLU A 39 -14.23 -30.83 -46.81
C GLU A 39 -13.92 -29.34 -46.77
N VAL A 40 -13.04 -28.96 -45.87
CA VAL A 40 -12.45 -27.61 -45.84
C VAL A 40 -11.38 -27.52 -46.92
N LYS A 41 -11.56 -26.57 -47.84
CA LYS A 41 -10.56 -26.31 -48.90
C LYS A 41 -9.25 -25.82 -48.32
N ASP A 42 -8.21 -26.02 -49.10
CA ASP A 42 -6.83 -25.57 -48.85
C ASP A 42 -6.68 -24.29 -48.01
N PHE A 43 -6.05 -24.41 -46.84
CA PHE A 43 -5.91 -23.30 -45.88
C PHE A 43 -4.69 -22.42 -46.27
N LYS A 44 -4.97 -21.21 -46.86
CA LYS A 44 -3.97 -20.27 -47.40
C LYS A 44 -3.78 -19.04 -46.50
N ASN A 45 -2.80 -18.22 -46.78
CA ASN A 45 -2.56 -16.96 -46.03
C ASN A 45 -3.77 -16.02 -45.96
N LYS A 46 -4.63 -16.00 -46.99
CA LYS A 46 -5.89 -15.25 -46.95
C LYS A 46 -6.83 -15.70 -45.81
N HIS A 47 -6.82 -16.99 -45.47
CA HIS A 47 -7.64 -17.58 -44.41
C HIS A 47 -7.07 -17.22 -43.04
N ILE A 48 -5.73 -17.23 -42.86
CA ILE A 48 -5.06 -16.76 -41.66
C ILE A 48 -5.42 -15.29 -41.41
N ARG A 49 -5.31 -14.45 -42.45
CA ARG A 49 -5.69 -13.02 -42.33
C ARG A 49 -7.16 -12.85 -41.94
N LYS A 50 -8.08 -13.63 -42.53
CA LYS A 50 -9.51 -13.58 -42.14
C LYS A 50 -9.71 -14.05 -40.70
N MET A 51 -8.98 -15.08 -40.27
CA MET A 51 -9.03 -15.58 -38.89
C MET A 51 -8.61 -14.47 -37.91
N LEU A 52 -7.49 -13.80 -38.14
CA LEU A 52 -6.99 -12.74 -37.29
C LEU A 52 -7.91 -11.49 -37.31
N MET A 53 -8.45 -11.12 -38.49
CA MET A 53 -9.17 -9.85 -38.67
C MET A 53 -10.70 -9.97 -38.50
N LYS A 54 -11.27 -11.17 -38.51
CA LYS A 54 -12.74 -11.38 -38.45
C LYS A 54 -13.16 -12.41 -37.42
N PHE A 55 -12.56 -13.60 -37.43
CA PHE A 55 -12.95 -14.67 -36.52
C PHE A 55 -12.65 -14.34 -35.07
N TYR A 56 -11.41 -13.95 -34.74
CA TYR A 56 -11.07 -13.59 -33.38
C TYR A 56 -11.84 -12.38 -32.85
N PRO A 57 -12.01 -11.27 -33.62
CA PRO A 57 -12.86 -10.18 -33.15
C PRO A 57 -14.32 -10.58 -32.94
N ALA A 58 -14.88 -11.44 -33.79
CA ALA A 58 -16.23 -11.95 -33.61
C ALA A 58 -16.36 -12.86 -32.39
N LEU A 59 -15.31 -13.60 -32.07
CA LEU A 59 -15.20 -14.40 -30.84
C LEU A 59 -15.04 -13.55 -29.57
N GLY A 60 -14.74 -12.26 -29.69
CA GLY A 60 -14.49 -11.38 -28.56
C GLY A 60 -13.00 -11.13 -28.26
N VAL A 61 -12.10 -11.59 -29.13
CA VAL A 61 -10.65 -11.37 -28.95
C VAL A 61 -10.22 -10.07 -29.64
N ALA A 62 -9.49 -9.22 -28.93
CA ALA A 62 -8.98 -7.96 -29.46
C ALA A 62 -7.64 -7.59 -28.81
N ASN A 63 -6.94 -6.64 -29.42
CA ASN A 63 -5.82 -5.96 -28.76
C ASN A 63 -6.34 -4.75 -27.97
N HIS A 64 -5.85 -4.58 -26.75
CA HIS A 64 -6.12 -3.42 -25.90
C HIS A 64 -4.85 -2.60 -25.70
N LEU A 65 -4.94 -1.29 -25.84
CA LEU A 65 -3.84 -0.36 -25.64
C LEU A 65 -3.64 -0.14 -24.13
N LEU A 66 -2.53 -0.59 -23.58
CA LEU A 66 -2.19 -0.36 -22.18
C LEU A 66 -1.59 1.03 -21.94
N GLY A 67 -0.82 1.54 -22.89
CA GLY A 67 -0.13 2.82 -22.80
C GLY A 67 0.90 2.99 -23.92
N ARG A 68 1.68 4.07 -23.84
CA ARG A 68 2.82 4.33 -24.73
C ARG A 68 4.10 4.35 -23.90
N ASN A 69 5.15 3.73 -24.41
CA ASN A 69 6.46 3.80 -23.77
C ASN A 69 7.12 5.17 -23.97
N LYS A 70 8.26 5.44 -23.31
CA LYS A 70 9.01 6.71 -23.42
C LYS A 70 9.43 7.08 -24.86
N LYS A 71 9.42 6.13 -25.81
CA LYS A 71 9.70 6.35 -27.23
C LYS A 71 8.42 6.57 -28.05
N GLY A 72 7.25 6.68 -27.40
CA GLY A 72 5.96 6.84 -28.07
C GLY A 72 5.40 5.54 -28.68
N LEU A 73 6.08 4.39 -28.51
CA LEU A 73 5.58 3.12 -29.01
C LEU A 73 4.45 2.61 -28.15
N GLU A 74 3.37 2.19 -28.77
CA GLU A 74 2.20 1.64 -28.12
C GLU A 74 2.50 0.27 -27.53
N THR A 75 2.14 0.07 -26.26
CA THR A 75 2.17 -1.22 -25.59
C THR A 75 0.76 -1.79 -25.60
N THR A 76 0.60 -2.93 -26.24
CA THR A 76 -0.70 -3.58 -26.38
C THR A 76 -0.72 -4.91 -25.64
N GLN A 77 -1.90 -5.31 -25.21
CA GLN A 77 -2.16 -6.60 -24.58
C GLN A 77 -3.36 -7.27 -25.27
N LEU A 78 -3.24 -8.56 -25.52
CA LEU A 78 -4.35 -9.34 -26.02
C LEU A 78 -5.41 -9.50 -24.92
N VAL A 79 -6.68 -9.30 -25.26
CA VAL A 79 -7.80 -9.40 -24.34
C VAL A 79 -8.96 -10.21 -24.96
N PHE A 80 -9.75 -10.81 -24.08
CA PHE A 80 -11.07 -11.35 -24.39
C PHE A 80 -12.12 -10.43 -23.77
N HIS A 81 -13.10 -9.97 -24.54
CA HIS A 81 -14.16 -9.09 -24.05
C HIS A 81 -15.55 -9.68 -24.29
N ARG A 82 -16.41 -9.58 -23.28
CA ARG A 82 -17.81 -10.03 -23.33
C ARG A 82 -18.62 -9.30 -22.25
N ASN A 83 -19.80 -8.81 -22.59
CA ASN A 83 -20.74 -8.20 -21.64
C ASN A 83 -20.11 -7.10 -20.77
N ASN A 84 -19.42 -6.14 -21.38
CA ASN A 84 -18.69 -5.05 -20.71
C ASN A 84 -17.60 -5.51 -19.74
N ARG A 85 -17.16 -6.76 -19.82
CA ARG A 85 -16.01 -7.29 -19.08
C ARG A 85 -14.89 -7.65 -20.03
N CYS A 86 -13.64 -7.46 -19.57
CA CYS A 86 -12.43 -7.84 -20.31
C CYS A 86 -11.53 -8.74 -19.46
N GLU A 87 -10.90 -9.71 -20.12
CA GLU A 87 -9.94 -10.62 -19.52
C GLU A 87 -8.63 -10.58 -20.30
N LEU A 88 -7.49 -10.56 -19.59
CA LEU A 88 -6.18 -10.63 -20.22
C LEU A 88 -5.96 -12.02 -20.80
N LEU A 89 -5.51 -12.10 -22.05
CA LEU A 89 -5.12 -13.34 -22.70
C LEU A 89 -3.61 -13.39 -22.94
N ASP A 90 -3.06 -14.56 -22.81
CA ASP A 90 -1.79 -14.94 -23.42
C ASP A 90 -2.00 -15.80 -24.68
N VAL A 91 -0.93 -15.97 -25.43
CA VAL A 91 -0.95 -16.74 -26.69
C VAL A 91 -1.36 -18.19 -26.47
N LYS A 92 -0.95 -18.80 -25.37
CA LYS A 92 -1.30 -20.18 -25.03
C LYS A 92 -2.78 -20.33 -24.75
N THR A 93 -3.34 -19.40 -24.00
CA THR A 93 -4.78 -19.36 -23.72
C THR A 93 -5.58 -19.14 -25.00
N LEU A 94 -5.13 -18.26 -25.91
CA LEU A 94 -5.76 -18.08 -27.22
C LEU A 94 -5.77 -19.39 -28.02
N GLU A 95 -4.66 -20.13 -28.01
CA GLU A 95 -4.58 -21.44 -28.66
C GLU A 95 -5.57 -22.44 -28.06
N VAL A 96 -5.69 -22.48 -26.73
CA VAL A 96 -6.66 -23.34 -26.03
C VAL A 96 -8.09 -23.00 -26.43
N ILE A 97 -8.45 -21.71 -26.42
CA ILE A 97 -9.77 -21.24 -26.83
C ILE A 97 -10.06 -21.65 -28.28
N THR A 98 -9.11 -21.43 -29.17
CA THR A 98 -9.24 -21.79 -30.60
C THR A 98 -9.50 -23.28 -30.77
N ASN A 99 -8.74 -24.14 -30.10
CA ASN A 99 -8.91 -25.59 -30.16
C ASN A 99 -10.26 -26.06 -29.58
N LYS A 100 -10.76 -25.40 -28.52
CA LYS A 100 -12.09 -25.66 -27.97
C LYS A 100 -13.20 -25.28 -28.95
N VAL A 101 -13.13 -24.10 -29.59
CA VAL A 101 -14.10 -23.70 -30.62
C VAL A 101 -14.12 -24.72 -31.76
N PHE A 102 -12.95 -25.13 -32.28
CA PHE A 102 -12.86 -26.14 -33.34
C PHE A 102 -13.41 -27.49 -32.89
N HIS A 103 -13.19 -27.87 -31.62
CA HIS A 103 -13.82 -29.10 -31.09
C HIS A 103 -15.35 -29.04 -31.17
N TYR A 104 -15.96 -27.92 -30.86
CA TYR A 104 -17.41 -27.74 -30.94
C TYR A 104 -17.95 -27.60 -32.37
N MET A 105 -17.09 -27.36 -33.37
CA MET A 105 -17.43 -27.36 -34.79
C MET A 105 -17.45 -28.76 -35.41
N GLY A 106 -17.15 -29.84 -34.66
CA GLY A 106 -17.18 -31.22 -35.13
C GLY A 106 -16.21 -31.48 -36.28
N HIS A 107 -16.63 -32.17 -37.32
CA HIS A 107 -15.78 -32.56 -38.45
C HIS A 107 -15.04 -31.38 -39.12
N ILE A 108 -15.75 -30.28 -39.37
CA ILE A 108 -15.11 -29.05 -39.91
C ILE A 108 -14.01 -28.54 -38.99
N GLY A 109 -14.22 -28.57 -37.68
CA GLY A 109 -13.23 -28.18 -36.69
C GLY A 109 -12.02 -29.11 -36.65
N ASP A 110 -12.19 -30.40 -36.87
CA ASP A 110 -11.08 -31.37 -36.94
C ASP A 110 -10.19 -31.10 -38.13
N GLU A 111 -10.75 -30.82 -39.31
CA GLU A 111 -10.00 -30.41 -40.50
C GLU A 111 -9.27 -29.09 -40.29
N LEU A 112 -9.95 -28.09 -39.71
CA LEU A 112 -9.34 -26.80 -39.36
C LEU A 112 -8.17 -26.98 -38.39
N ARG A 113 -8.27 -27.86 -37.40
CA ARG A 113 -7.13 -28.19 -36.50
C ARG A 113 -5.96 -28.81 -37.26
N GLY A 114 -6.25 -29.73 -38.20
CA GLY A 114 -5.24 -30.32 -39.06
C GLY A 114 -4.47 -29.26 -39.87
N HIS A 115 -5.18 -28.33 -40.51
CA HIS A 115 -4.58 -27.23 -41.24
C HIS A 115 -3.81 -26.24 -40.33
N LEU A 116 -4.35 -25.93 -39.16
CA LEU A 116 -3.74 -25.03 -38.20
C LEU A 116 -2.43 -25.59 -37.63
N HIS A 117 -2.38 -26.91 -37.42
CA HIS A 117 -1.18 -27.58 -36.91
C HIS A 117 0.07 -27.25 -37.73
N PHE A 118 -0.02 -27.26 -39.06
CA PHE A 118 1.08 -26.93 -39.97
C PHE A 118 1.38 -25.42 -40.06
N ARG A 119 0.45 -24.57 -39.60
CA ARG A 119 0.56 -23.11 -39.71
C ARG A 119 0.54 -22.41 -38.35
N LYS A 120 0.72 -23.15 -37.27
CA LYS A 120 0.68 -22.68 -35.90
C LYS A 120 1.60 -21.47 -35.68
N SER A 121 2.84 -21.53 -36.16
CA SER A 121 3.82 -20.45 -36.07
C SER A 121 3.47 -19.20 -36.88
N GLN A 122 2.53 -19.28 -37.81
CA GLN A 122 2.06 -18.14 -38.60
C GLN A 122 0.86 -17.44 -37.97
N VAL A 123 0.12 -18.11 -37.10
CA VAL A 123 -1.08 -17.58 -36.42
C VAL A 123 -0.73 -17.08 -35.01
N PHE A 124 0.00 -17.89 -34.24
CA PHE A 124 0.28 -17.66 -32.82
C PHE A 124 1.65 -17.01 -32.56
N ARG A 125 2.13 -16.19 -33.47
CA ARG A 125 3.33 -15.39 -33.27
C ARG A 125 2.94 -13.92 -32.96
N ASP A 126 3.73 -13.22 -32.16
CA ASP A 126 3.40 -11.90 -31.62
C ASP A 126 3.05 -10.86 -32.69
N ASP A 127 3.77 -10.86 -33.84
CA ASP A 127 3.52 -9.93 -34.93
C ASP A 127 2.20 -10.25 -35.69
N ALA A 128 1.82 -11.53 -35.81
CA ALA A 128 0.52 -11.92 -36.38
C ALA A 128 -0.62 -11.52 -35.43
N ILE A 129 -0.50 -11.84 -34.15
CA ILE A 129 -1.47 -11.47 -33.11
C ILE A 129 -1.60 -9.96 -33.00
N GLY A 130 -0.52 -9.20 -33.13
CA GLY A 130 -0.54 -7.74 -33.19
C GLY A 130 -1.41 -7.18 -34.33
N THR A 131 -1.77 -7.98 -35.35
CA THR A 131 -2.71 -7.56 -36.41
C THR A 131 -4.18 -7.70 -36.06
N ILE A 132 -4.53 -8.39 -34.96
CA ILE A 132 -5.91 -8.46 -34.45
C ILE A 132 -6.38 -7.03 -34.15
N PRO A 133 -7.59 -6.62 -34.57
CA PRO A 133 -8.08 -5.28 -34.34
C PRO A 133 -8.07 -4.86 -32.88
N TYR A 134 -7.92 -3.57 -32.66
CA TYR A 134 -7.98 -2.97 -31.33
C TYR A 134 -9.43 -2.93 -30.83
N PHE A 135 -9.58 -3.19 -29.55
CA PHE A 135 -10.78 -2.85 -28.78
C PHE A 135 -10.78 -1.32 -28.61
N ARG A 136 -11.38 -0.63 -29.59
CA ARG A 136 -11.34 0.84 -29.68
C ARG A 136 -12.38 1.47 -28.76
N ASP A 137 -12.04 2.67 -28.29
CA ASP A 137 -12.93 3.61 -27.59
C ASP A 137 -13.49 3.12 -26.24
N SER A 138 -12.88 2.08 -25.67
CA SER A 138 -13.27 1.60 -24.35
C SER A 138 -12.12 1.69 -23.36
N GLU A 139 -12.40 2.27 -22.21
CA GLU A 139 -11.45 2.41 -21.09
C GLU A 139 -11.90 1.57 -19.90
N PRO A 140 -10.97 1.15 -19.03
CA PRO A 140 -11.35 0.50 -17.78
C PRO A 140 -12.26 1.41 -16.94
N PHE A 141 -13.32 0.83 -16.40
CA PHE A 141 -14.20 1.51 -15.44
C PHE A 141 -13.47 1.58 -14.10
N MET A 142 -12.87 2.74 -13.83
CA MET A 142 -11.99 2.98 -12.70
C MET A 142 -12.64 3.92 -11.69
N ASP A 143 -12.18 3.85 -10.45
CA ASP A 143 -12.54 4.79 -9.41
C ASP A 143 -12.24 6.23 -9.87
N CYS A 144 -13.05 7.18 -9.44
CA CYS A 144 -12.82 8.61 -9.62
C CYS A 144 -12.52 9.28 -8.25
N ARG A 145 -12.33 10.59 -8.23
CA ARG A 145 -11.95 11.30 -7.00
C ARG A 145 -12.92 11.07 -5.84
N ASP A 146 -14.22 11.07 -6.14
CA ASP A 146 -15.28 11.09 -5.13
C ASP A 146 -16.05 9.77 -5.03
N SER A 147 -15.69 8.77 -5.85
CA SER A 147 -16.36 7.47 -5.90
C SER A 147 -15.38 6.32 -6.13
N ALA A 148 -15.61 5.22 -5.44
CA ALA A 148 -14.97 3.93 -5.69
C ALA A 148 -16.01 2.93 -6.24
N TYR A 149 -15.58 2.03 -7.14
CA TYR A 149 -16.45 1.03 -7.74
C TYR A 149 -15.96 -0.37 -7.38
N ARG A 150 -16.87 -1.25 -6.96
CA ARG A 150 -16.57 -2.66 -6.69
C ARG A 150 -17.46 -3.54 -7.53
N PHE A 151 -16.84 -4.56 -8.10
CA PHE A 151 -17.45 -5.45 -9.08
C PHE A 151 -17.59 -6.83 -8.46
N PHE A 152 -18.81 -7.39 -8.50
CA PHE A 152 -19.16 -8.70 -8.01
C PHE A 152 -19.68 -9.57 -9.15
N GLN A 153 -19.88 -10.88 -8.94
CA GLN A 153 -20.41 -11.73 -9.99
C GLN A 153 -21.79 -11.27 -10.50
N ASN A 154 -22.66 -10.84 -9.59
CA ASN A 154 -24.02 -10.42 -9.89
C ASN A 154 -24.18 -8.94 -10.28
N GLY A 155 -23.10 -8.11 -10.22
CA GLY A 155 -23.18 -6.70 -10.59
C GLY A 155 -22.06 -5.84 -9.99
N TRP A 156 -22.32 -4.54 -9.84
CA TRP A 156 -21.37 -3.59 -9.28
C TRP A 156 -22.04 -2.56 -8.39
N ILE A 157 -21.27 -2.02 -7.47
CA ILE A 157 -21.68 -0.98 -6.53
C ILE A 157 -20.77 0.24 -6.63
N GLU A 158 -21.30 1.39 -6.25
CA GLU A 158 -20.59 2.65 -6.08
C GLU A 158 -20.50 2.98 -4.60
N ILE A 159 -19.30 3.33 -4.14
CA ILE A 159 -19.02 3.77 -2.77
C ILE A 159 -18.63 5.23 -2.83
N THR A 160 -19.33 6.07 -2.06
CA THR A 160 -19.09 7.50 -1.92
C THR A 160 -18.86 7.86 -0.45
N LYS A 161 -18.53 9.11 -0.17
CA LYS A 161 -18.46 9.60 1.21
C LYS A 161 -19.78 9.48 1.99
N SER A 162 -20.91 9.30 1.29
CA SER A 162 -22.24 9.16 1.87
C SER A 162 -22.69 7.70 2.04
N GLY A 163 -21.84 6.74 1.68
CA GLY A 163 -22.14 5.31 1.78
C GLY A 163 -22.11 4.57 0.45
N VAL A 164 -22.75 3.40 0.43
CA VAL A 164 -22.75 2.42 -0.67
C VAL A 164 -24.06 2.51 -1.44
N SER A 165 -23.99 2.49 -2.78
CA SER A 165 -25.18 2.45 -3.64
C SER A 165 -25.83 1.06 -3.62
N GLN A 166 -27.07 0.99 -4.14
CA GLN A 166 -27.69 -0.30 -4.49
C GLN A 166 -26.88 -1.00 -5.58
N LEU A 167 -27.02 -2.34 -5.65
CA LEU A 167 -26.38 -3.17 -6.68
C LEU A 167 -26.88 -2.82 -8.08
N ARG A 168 -25.95 -2.52 -9.00
CA ARG A 168 -26.21 -2.26 -10.41
C ARG A 168 -25.75 -3.43 -11.27
N ARG A 169 -26.44 -3.69 -12.38
CA ARG A 169 -26.10 -4.77 -13.32
C ARG A 169 -25.03 -4.33 -14.32
N TYR A 170 -24.27 -5.27 -14.89
CA TYR A 170 -23.18 -4.97 -15.83
C TYR A 170 -23.64 -4.25 -17.13
N HIS A 171 -24.88 -4.42 -17.56
CA HIS A 171 -25.41 -3.64 -18.70
C HIS A 171 -25.58 -2.14 -18.39
N GLN A 172 -25.47 -1.74 -17.12
CA GLN A 172 -25.50 -0.34 -16.67
C GLN A 172 -24.09 0.27 -16.55
N VAL A 173 -23.04 -0.48 -16.90
CA VAL A 173 -21.70 0.09 -17.09
C VAL A 173 -21.76 1.02 -18.30
N PRO A 174 -21.18 2.25 -18.22
CA PRO A 174 -21.18 3.19 -19.33
C PRO A 174 -20.64 2.57 -20.63
N ASP A 175 -21.24 2.91 -21.79
CA ASP A 175 -20.95 2.27 -23.09
C ASP A 175 -19.47 2.31 -23.51
N ASN A 176 -18.73 3.35 -23.10
CA ASN A 176 -17.31 3.50 -23.38
C ASN A 176 -16.41 2.93 -22.27
N LYS A 177 -16.95 2.15 -21.34
CA LYS A 177 -16.21 1.57 -20.21
C LYS A 177 -16.33 0.05 -20.21
N PHE A 178 -15.31 -0.59 -19.66
CA PHE A 178 -15.31 -2.02 -19.38
C PHE A 178 -14.73 -2.32 -18.00
N VAL A 179 -15.03 -3.49 -17.48
CA VAL A 179 -14.55 -4.00 -16.20
C VAL A 179 -13.52 -5.10 -16.44
N TRP A 180 -12.35 -5.02 -15.83
CA TRP A 180 -11.41 -6.12 -15.84
C TRP A 180 -12.00 -7.33 -15.09
N ASN A 181 -12.12 -8.48 -15.75
CA ASN A 181 -12.66 -9.69 -15.13
C ASN A 181 -11.84 -10.13 -13.90
N SER A 182 -10.53 -9.83 -13.89
CA SER A 182 -9.66 -10.09 -12.75
C SER A 182 -9.98 -9.22 -11.53
N THR A 183 -10.67 -8.08 -11.70
CA THR A 183 -11.11 -7.20 -10.60
C THR A 183 -12.50 -7.53 -10.09
N VAL A 184 -13.18 -8.48 -10.74
CA VAL A 184 -14.48 -8.97 -10.28
C VAL A 184 -14.27 -9.87 -9.08
N ILE A 185 -14.89 -9.51 -7.97
CA ILE A 185 -14.93 -10.32 -6.75
C ILE A 185 -15.73 -11.60 -7.07
N PRO A 186 -15.17 -12.81 -6.84
CA PRO A 186 -15.78 -14.07 -7.27
C PRO A 186 -16.93 -14.51 -6.35
N ARG A 187 -17.79 -13.57 -5.97
CA ARG A 187 -18.97 -13.75 -5.10
C ARG A 187 -20.08 -12.82 -5.56
N ASP A 188 -21.29 -13.15 -5.18
CA ASP A 188 -22.42 -12.24 -5.29
C ASP A 188 -22.38 -11.22 -4.17
N TYR A 189 -22.80 -9.99 -4.45
CA TYR A 189 -23.02 -8.97 -3.44
C TYR A 189 -24.41 -9.12 -2.86
N GLU A 190 -24.50 -9.23 -1.55
CA GLU A 190 -25.75 -9.23 -0.80
C GLU A 190 -25.90 -7.86 -0.13
N GLU A 191 -27.05 -7.19 -0.40
CA GLU A 191 -27.40 -5.95 0.27
C GLU A 191 -27.77 -6.30 1.71
N GLY A 192 -26.91 -5.90 2.65
CA GLY A 192 -27.20 -6.05 4.07
C GLY A 192 -28.04 -4.90 4.60
N GLU A 193 -28.56 -5.02 5.83
CA GLU A 193 -29.23 -3.93 6.55
C GLU A 193 -28.32 -2.69 6.66
N SER A 194 -28.94 -1.51 6.74
CA SER A 194 -28.19 -0.26 6.79
C SER A 194 -27.27 -0.18 8.01
N LEU A 195 -26.10 0.49 7.85
CA LEU A 195 -25.13 0.72 8.93
C LEU A 195 -25.76 1.35 10.18
N GLU A 196 -26.80 2.18 10.03
CA GLU A 196 -27.52 2.82 11.15
C GLU A 196 -28.15 1.80 12.11
N VAL A 197 -28.73 0.71 11.58
CA VAL A 197 -29.33 -0.35 12.42
C VAL A 197 -28.26 -1.15 13.15
N LEU A 198 -27.10 -1.34 12.55
CA LEU A 198 -25.96 -2.03 13.16
C LEU A 198 -25.19 -1.14 14.14
N GLU A 199 -25.09 0.14 13.89
CA GLU A 199 -24.54 1.08 14.87
C GLU A 199 -25.38 1.16 16.14
N GLU A 200 -26.70 1.16 16.06
CA GLU A 200 -27.57 1.06 17.25
C GLU A 200 -27.39 -0.26 18.02
N GLN A 201 -27.17 -1.36 17.33
CA GLN A 201 -26.85 -2.65 17.95
C GLN A 201 -25.40 -2.75 18.45
N LEU A 202 -24.46 -2.02 17.82
CA LEU A 202 -23.03 -2.00 18.15
C LEU A 202 -22.62 -0.82 19.04
N THR A 203 -23.43 0.24 19.18
CA THR A 203 -23.15 1.42 20.02
C THR A 203 -23.23 1.13 21.53
N GLY A 204 -23.46 -0.12 21.91
CA GLY A 204 -23.05 -0.57 23.22
C GLY A 204 -21.53 -0.51 23.44
N ILE A 205 -20.70 -0.42 22.35
CA ILE A 205 -19.25 -0.33 22.49
C ILE A 205 -18.88 1.13 22.72
N ASN A 206 -18.66 1.47 23.95
CA ASN A 206 -18.14 2.74 24.39
C ASN A 206 -16.81 3.04 23.67
N ALA A 207 -16.61 4.31 23.30
CA ALA A 207 -15.37 4.80 22.66
C ALA A 207 -14.08 4.52 23.48
N ASN A 208 -14.22 4.02 24.69
CA ASN A 208 -13.13 3.71 25.62
C ASN A 208 -12.72 2.24 25.63
N GLY A 209 -13.15 1.41 24.69
CA GLY A 209 -12.78 -0.02 24.65
C GLY A 209 -13.40 -0.88 25.76
N ILE A 210 -14.40 -0.36 26.45
CA ILE A 210 -15.11 -1.10 27.50
C ILE A 210 -16.08 -2.09 26.85
N HIS A 211 -15.99 -3.34 27.25
CA HIS A 211 -16.82 -4.41 26.72
C HIS A 211 -18.31 -4.12 26.99
N PRO A 212 -19.17 -4.12 25.96
CA PRO A 212 -20.54 -3.68 26.08
C PRO A 212 -21.40 -4.53 27.03
N TYR A 213 -20.98 -5.81 27.23
CA TYR A 213 -21.75 -6.74 28.05
C TYR A 213 -21.24 -6.88 29.49
N THR A 214 -19.96 -6.58 29.76
CA THR A 214 -19.37 -6.73 31.08
C THR A 214 -19.05 -5.40 31.75
N GLY A 215 -19.00 -4.29 31.02
CA GLY A 215 -18.58 -2.99 31.53
C GLY A 215 -17.11 -2.90 31.92
N GLU A 216 -16.32 -3.96 31.66
CA GLU A 216 -14.94 -4.10 32.07
C GLU A 216 -14.01 -3.88 30.85
N ASN A 217 -12.89 -3.21 31.08
CA ASN A 217 -11.82 -3.13 30.09
C ASN A 217 -11.01 -4.42 30.13
N ILE A 218 -11.37 -5.39 29.30
CA ILE A 218 -10.78 -6.73 29.26
C ILE A 218 -9.31 -6.75 28.73
N TYR A 219 -8.78 -5.59 28.32
CA TYR A 219 -7.46 -5.47 27.70
C TYR A 219 -6.46 -4.64 28.54
N LYS A 220 -6.75 -4.35 29.81
CA LYS A 220 -5.79 -3.66 30.68
C LYS A 220 -4.51 -4.47 30.85
N LYS A 221 -3.36 -3.79 30.85
CA LYS A 221 -2.03 -4.40 30.99
C LYS A 221 -1.88 -5.25 32.25
N GLU A 222 -2.47 -4.78 33.34
CA GLU A 222 -2.49 -5.48 34.64
C GLU A 222 -3.24 -6.82 34.56
N ASP A 223 -4.30 -6.89 33.76
CA ASP A 223 -5.10 -8.09 33.55
C ASP A 223 -4.41 -9.10 32.61
N ARG A 224 -3.43 -8.65 31.80
CA ARG A 224 -2.68 -9.51 30.86
C ARG A 224 -1.62 -10.37 31.52
N ILE A 225 -1.07 -9.91 32.65
CA ILE A 225 0.05 -10.57 33.33
C ILE A 225 -0.46 -11.66 34.28
N ASP A 226 -1.68 -11.54 34.76
CA ASP A 226 -2.25 -12.41 35.79
C ASP A 226 -3.68 -12.87 35.45
N LEU A 227 -3.88 -13.25 34.18
CA LEU A 227 -5.15 -13.82 33.75
C LEU A 227 -5.38 -15.14 34.49
N SER A 228 -6.15 -15.09 35.56
CA SER A 228 -6.68 -16.26 36.24
C SER A 228 -7.44 -17.17 35.24
N LYS A 229 -7.57 -18.45 35.55
CA LYS A 229 -8.38 -19.38 34.74
C LYS A 229 -9.78 -18.85 34.45
N GLU A 230 -10.33 -18.05 35.35
CA GLU A 230 -11.63 -17.40 35.22
C GLU A 230 -11.68 -16.36 34.09
N TRP A 231 -10.62 -15.58 33.90
CA TRP A 231 -10.48 -14.66 32.77
C TRP A 231 -10.27 -15.40 31.46
N GLN A 232 -9.53 -16.48 31.47
CA GLN A 232 -9.38 -17.34 30.30
C GLN A 232 -10.69 -17.96 29.85
N GLU A 233 -11.56 -18.38 30.82
CA GLU A 233 -12.92 -18.84 30.54
C GLU A 233 -13.83 -17.70 30.07
N LYS A 234 -13.75 -16.50 30.67
CA LYS A 234 -14.52 -15.32 30.23
C LYS A 234 -14.14 -14.91 28.80
N ILE A 235 -12.84 -14.88 28.45
CA ILE A 235 -12.35 -14.64 27.09
C ILE A 235 -12.82 -15.74 26.14
N LYS A 236 -12.76 -17.00 26.55
CA LYS A 236 -13.21 -18.14 25.76
C LYS A 236 -14.73 -18.10 25.53
N ASN A 237 -15.52 -17.77 26.54
CA ASN A 237 -16.96 -17.61 26.45
C ASN A 237 -17.35 -16.36 25.65
N PHE A 238 -16.58 -15.29 25.73
CA PHE A 238 -16.71 -14.10 24.90
C PHE A 238 -16.55 -14.44 23.41
N LYS A 239 -15.60 -15.29 23.04
CA LYS A 239 -15.42 -15.79 21.66
C LYS A 239 -16.66 -16.50 21.10
N HIS A 240 -17.51 -17.05 21.94
CA HIS A 240 -18.71 -17.76 21.51
C HIS A 240 -19.98 -16.91 21.45
N THR A 241 -19.99 -15.74 22.10
CA THR A 241 -21.20 -14.91 22.25
C THR A 241 -21.18 -13.65 21.40
N VAL A 242 -20.04 -13.29 20.83
CA VAL A 242 -19.88 -11.98 20.19
C VAL A 242 -19.90 -12.08 18.68
N SER A 243 -20.88 -11.43 18.18
CA SER A 243 -20.96 -10.63 16.97
C SER A 243 -20.41 -11.23 15.66
N PRO A 244 -21.20 -11.16 14.61
CA PRO A 244 -20.77 -11.49 13.24
C PRO A 244 -19.66 -10.57 12.65
N THR A 245 -18.98 -9.75 13.46
CA THR A 245 -18.01 -8.72 13.04
C THR A 245 -16.55 -9.12 13.28
N HIS A 246 -16.20 -10.37 13.08
CA HIS A 246 -14.85 -10.89 13.35
C HIS A 246 -13.72 -10.07 12.72
N TYR A 247 -13.91 -9.56 11.51
CA TYR A 247 -12.89 -8.77 10.83
C TYR A 247 -12.75 -7.36 11.43
N ARG A 248 -13.83 -6.72 11.82
CA ARG A 248 -13.81 -5.41 12.50
C ARG A 248 -13.08 -5.51 13.83
N ASP A 249 -13.36 -6.56 14.60
CA ASP A 249 -12.68 -6.79 15.87
C ASP A 249 -11.19 -7.11 15.69
N PHE A 250 -10.86 -7.86 14.64
CA PHE A 250 -9.46 -8.05 14.26
C PHE A 250 -8.75 -6.71 14.04
N VAL A 251 -9.34 -5.80 13.26
CA VAL A 251 -8.73 -4.49 12.99
C VAL A 251 -8.66 -3.61 14.26
N ARG A 252 -9.68 -3.64 15.11
CA ARG A 252 -9.66 -2.93 16.40
C ARG A 252 -8.53 -3.41 17.31
N ASN A 253 -8.32 -4.71 17.37
CA ASN A 253 -7.24 -5.29 18.17
C ASN A 253 -5.84 -4.91 17.68
N LEU A 254 -5.69 -4.51 16.40
CA LEU A 254 -4.44 -3.96 15.88
C LEU A 254 -4.14 -2.55 16.43
N ALA A 255 -5.14 -1.86 16.94
CA ALA A 255 -5.06 -0.49 17.48
C ALA A 255 -5.06 -0.44 19.01
N LEU A 256 -4.85 -1.57 19.69
CA LEU A 256 -4.75 -1.57 21.16
C LEU A 256 -3.41 -1.02 21.62
N ASP A 257 -3.46 -0.13 22.58
CA ASP A 257 -2.28 0.38 23.30
C ASP A 257 -1.73 -0.67 24.30
N ASP A 258 -0.70 -0.32 25.04
CA ASP A 258 -0.08 -1.20 26.04
C ASP A 258 -0.93 -1.40 27.32
N GLU A 259 -1.95 -0.59 27.52
CA GLU A 259 -2.93 -0.74 28.58
C GLU A 259 -4.16 -1.57 28.14
N GLY A 260 -4.25 -1.91 26.87
CA GLY A 260 -5.36 -2.67 26.27
C GLY A 260 -6.58 -1.81 25.93
N ASN A 261 -6.43 -0.49 25.88
CA ASN A 261 -7.46 0.40 25.37
C ASN A 261 -7.30 0.58 23.86
N ILE A 262 -8.40 0.85 23.16
CA ILE A 262 -8.33 1.21 21.75
C ILE A 262 -7.74 2.62 21.63
N ASP A 263 -6.57 2.73 20.99
CA ASP A 263 -6.09 4.03 20.51
C ASP A 263 -6.92 4.45 19.28
N ILE A 264 -7.81 5.40 19.50
CA ILE A 264 -8.73 5.91 18.45
C ILE A 264 -7.95 6.52 17.28
N ASN A 265 -6.79 7.15 17.53
CA ASN A 265 -5.98 7.74 16.48
C ASN A 265 -5.30 6.64 15.65
N ALA A 266 -4.76 5.60 16.30
CA ALA A 266 -4.20 4.44 15.62
C ALA A 266 -5.28 3.71 14.80
N LEU A 267 -6.45 3.45 15.35
CA LEU A 267 -7.59 2.85 14.65
C LEU A 267 -7.97 3.66 13.41
N LYS A 268 -8.14 4.97 13.57
CA LYS A 268 -8.46 5.88 12.47
C LYS A 268 -7.38 5.84 11.37
N ARG A 269 -6.11 5.75 11.73
CA ARG A 269 -5.01 5.63 10.75
C ARG A 269 -5.07 4.30 10.00
N ILE A 270 -5.36 3.19 10.68
CA ILE A 270 -5.55 1.88 10.05
C ILE A 270 -6.73 1.93 9.07
N GLU A 271 -7.88 2.43 9.49
CA GLU A 271 -9.07 2.55 8.64
C GLU A 271 -8.84 3.44 7.41
N LEU A 272 -8.15 4.58 7.58
CA LEU A 272 -7.78 5.45 6.46
C LEU A 272 -6.79 4.77 5.50
N ALA A 273 -5.85 3.97 6.02
CA ALA A 273 -4.94 3.19 5.19
C ALA A 273 -5.69 2.13 4.37
N ILE A 274 -6.62 1.40 4.99
CA ILE A 274 -7.50 0.45 4.30
C ILE A 274 -8.30 1.17 3.21
N GLY A 275 -8.97 2.27 3.54
CA GLY A 275 -9.76 3.05 2.60
C GLY A 275 -8.93 3.58 1.43
N TYR A 276 -7.74 4.11 1.70
CA TYR A 276 -6.80 4.55 0.66
C TYR A 276 -6.36 3.39 -0.24
N LEU A 277 -5.95 2.25 0.32
CA LEU A 277 -5.50 1.09 -0.44
C LEU A 277 -6.63 0.51 -1.29
N CYS A 278 -7.84 0.53 -0.77
CA CYS A 278 -9.04 0.07 -1.47
C CYS A 278 -9.69 1.13 -2.38
N HIS A 279 -9.07 2.28 -2.64
CA HIS A 279 -9.53 3.29 -3.59
C HIS A 279 -8.49 3.45 -4.70
N ARG A 280 -8.81 3.08 -5.95
CA ARG A 280 -7.85 3.03 -7.07
C ARG A 280 -7.46 4.39 -7.62
N PHE A 281 -8.24 5.44 -7.37
CA PHE A 281 -7.93 6.78 -7.87
C PHE A 281 -6.69 7.36 -7.17
N HIS A 282 -5.89 8.10 -7.92
CA HIS A 282 -4.70 8.78 -7.44
C HIS A 282 -4.83 10.28 -7.49
N ILE A 283 -4.76 10.94 -6.34
CA ILE A 283 -4.52 12.38 -6.27
C ILE A 283 -3.02 12.59 -6.54
N GLN A 284 -2.66 13.11 -7.71
CA GLN A 284 -1.25 13.17 -8.14
C GLN A 284 -0.31 13.92 -7.18
N SER A 285 -0.81 14.98 -6.55
CA SER A 285 -0.04 15.76 -5.56
C SER A 285 0.07 15.11 -4.18
N ALA A 286 -0.76 14.10 -3.87
CA ALA A 286 -0.92 13.50 -2.56
C ALA A 286 -0.73 11.97 -2.56
N ARG A 287 0.04 11.43 -3.51
CA ARG A 287 0.35 9.99 -3.54
C ARG A 287 1.26 9.62 -2.39
N LYS A 288 0.87 8.58 -1.68
CA LYS A 288 1.65 8.03 -0.57
C LYS A 288 1.87 6.53 -0.75
N TYR A 289 2.94 6.01 -0.17
CA TYR A 289 3.06 4.60 0.15
C TYR A 289 2.73 4.42 1.63
N ILE A 290 2.13 3.28 1.95
CA ILE A 290 1.73 2.94 3.31
C ILE A 290 2.85 2.12 3.95
N CYS A 291 3.23 2.43 5.19
CA CYS A 291 4.17 1.66 5.97
C CYS A 291 3.49 1.14 7.24
N LEU A 292 3.28 -0.17 7.33
CA LEU A 292 2.85 -0.80 8.58
C LEU A 292 4.08 -1.21 9.37
N VAL A 293 4.19 -0.71 10.58
CA VAL A 293 5.31 -0.97 11.50
C VAL A 293 4.79 -1.42 12.86
N ASP A 294 5.62 -2.11 13.62
CA ASP A 294 5.27 -2.45 15.00
C ASP A 294 5.36 -1.23 15.91
N LEU A 295 4.43 -1.11 16.82
CA LEU A 295 4.50 -0.16 17.91
C LEU A 295 5.42 -0.73 19.00
N PHE A 296 6.47 0.01 19.37
CA PHE A 296 7.45 -0.39 20.36
C PHE A 296 7.09 0.22 21.72
N TYR A 297 6.47 -0.56 22.60
CA TYR A 297 6.03 -0.08 23.90
C TYR A 297 7.17 0.08 24.91
N ASP A 298 8.18 -0.76 24.82
CA ASP A 298 9.36 -0.76 25.70
C ASP A 298 10.53 0.07 25.15
N GLY A 299 10.39 0.59 23.95
CA GLY A 299 11.42 1.36 23.26
C GLY A 299 12.60 0.50 22.78
N ASN A 300 12.52 -0.82 22.86
CA ASN A 300 13.56 -1.72 22.38
C ASN A 300 13.21 -2.30 21.01
N PRO A 301 13.76 -1.76 19.91
CA PRO A 301 13.49 -2.26 18.55
C PRO A 301 14.04 -3.68 18.30
N GLU A 302 14.98 -4.16 19.14
CA GLU A 302 15.58 -5.50 18.99
C GLU A 302 14.58 -6.61 19.37
N GLU A 303 13.57 -6.31 20.18
CA GLU A 303 12.51 -7.23 20.56
C GLU A 303 11.35 -7.33 19.56
N SER A 304 11.44 -6.63 18.44
CA SER A 304 10.45 -6.69 17.37
C SER A 304 10.51 -8.02 16.62
N ASN A 305 9.76 -9.01 17.08
CA ASN A 305 9.80 -10.39 16.56
C ASN A 305 8.67 -10.71 15.54
N GLY A 306 7.88 -9.73 15.11
CA GLY A 306 6.75 -9.95 14.21
C GLY A 306 5.53 -10.59 14.90
N GLY A 307 4.58 -11.10 14.11
CA GLY A 307 3.37 -11.76 14.63
C GLY A 307 2.24 -10.83 15.06
N ASN A 308 2.34 -9.52 14.80
CA ASN A 308 1.35 -8.52 15.19
C ASN A 308 0.15 -8.39 14.22
N GLY A 309 0.08 -9.20 13.15
CA GLY A 309 -1.05 -9.19 12.22
C GLY A 309 -0.90 -8.27 11.00
N LYS A 310 0.22 -7.54 10.82
CA LYS A 310 0.46 -6.60 9.69
C LYS A 310 0.22 -7.24 8.33
N SER A 311 0.91 -8.34 8.04
CA SER A 311 0.81 -9.03 6.74
C SER A 311 -0.58 -9.66 6.56
N LEU A 312 -1.22 -10.11 7.64
CA LEU A 312 -2.59 -10.63 7.60
C LEU A 312 -3.58 -9.52 7.20
N LEU A 313 -3.45 -8.31 7.79
CA LEU A 313 -4.27 -7.16 7.44
C LEU A 313 -4.17 -6.83 5.95
N ILE A 314 -2.96 -6.77 5.41
CA ILE A 314 -2.80 -6.44 3.99
C ILE A 314 -3.24 -7.58 3.08
N ASN A 315 -2.89 -8.82 3.40
CA ASN A 315 -3.30 -9.98 2.61
C ASN A 315 -4.81 -10.16 2.57
N SER A 316 -5.51 -9.81 3.65
CA SER A 316 -6.98 -9.87 3.69
C SER A 316 -7.64 -8.94 2.67
N LEU A 317 -6.98 -7.86 2.22
CA LEU A 317 -7.50 -6.97 1.18
C LEU A 317 -7.62 -7.65 -0.19
N SER A 318 -7.01 -8.82 -0.38
CA SER A 318 -7.20 -9.65 -1.57
C SER A 318 -8.67 -10.08 -1.78
N GLY A 319 -9.50 -10.00 -0.74
CA GLY A 319 -10.95 -10.21 -0.84
C GLY A 319 -11.68 -9.15 -1.67
N VAL A 320 -11.08 -7.97 -1.88
CA VAL A 320 -11.69 -6.84 -2.62
C VAL A 320 -10.77 -6.23 -3.68
N MET A 321 -9.46 -6.52 -3.65
CA MET A 321 -8.45 -5.90 -4.51
C MET A 321 -7.50 -6.94 -5.11
N ASN A 322 -6.99 -6.68 -6.32
CA ASN A 322 -5.92 -7.49 -6.90
C ASN A 322 -4.58 -7.14 -6.26
N LEU A 323 -4.14 -7.97 -5.34
CA LEU A 323 -2.93 -7.79 -4.55
C LEU A 323 -1.78 -8.63 -5.10
N THR A 324 -0.59 -8.05 -5.19
CA THR A 324 0.65 -8.75 -5.56
C THR A 324 1.66 -8.62 -4.42
N ASN A 325 2.05 -9.75 -3.82
CA ASN A 325 3.07 -9.80 -2.78
C ASN A 325 4.46 -9.85 -3.38
N LEU A 326 5.36 -9.04 -2.83
CA LEU A 326 6.79 -9.00 -3.14
C LEU A 326 7.58 -9.20 -1.86
N ASN A 327 8.74 -9.84 -1.97
CA ASN A 327 9.63 -10.05 -0.83
C ASN A 327 10.35 -8.74 -0.46
N GLY A 328 9.95 -8.11 0.63
CA GLY A 328 10.54 -6.86 1.12
C GLY A 328 12.00 -7.01 1.59
N LYS A 329 12.43 -8.21 2.04
CA LYS A 329 13.82 -8.47 2.42
C LYS A 329 14.79 -8.38 1.26
N SER A 330 14.36 -8.65 0.04
CA SER A 330 15.21 -8.62 -1.16
C SER A 330 15.36 -7.22 -1.75
N TYR A 331 14.40 -6.32 -1.53
CA TYR A 331 14.37 -4.96 -2.09
C TYR A 331 15.19 -4.00 -1.22
N ARG A 332 16.47 -3.84 -1.54
CA ARG A 332 17.42 -3.07 -0.72
C ARG A 332 18.21 -2.06 -1.55
N LYS A 333 18.59 -0.96 -0.91
CA LYS A 333 19.51 0.03 -1.49
C LYS A 333 20.84 -0.64 -1.90
N GLY A 334 21.29 -0.36 -3.13
CA GLY A 334 22.52 -0.93 -3.69
C GLY A 334 22.40 -2.37 -4.22
N LYS A 335 21.20 -2.95 -4.31
CA LYS A 335 20.91 -4.21 -5.01
C LYS A 335 20.30 -3.96 -6.38
N ASP A 336 20.45 -4.92 -7.27
CA ASP A 336 19.75 -4.89 -8.57
C ASP A 336 18.27 -5.25 -8.36
N ASN A 337 17.41 -4.24 -8.41
CA ASN A 337 15.97 -4.37 -8.23
C ASN A 337 15.21 -4.39 -9.58
N THR A 338 15.91 -4.54 -10.72
CA THR A 338 15.33 -4.45 -12.08
C THR A 338 14.12 -5.36 -12.26
N TYR A 339 14.16 -6.58 -11.72
CA TYR A 339 13.10 -7.57 -11.87
C TYR A 339 12.18 -7.69 -10.63
N ALA A 340 12.31 -6.79 -9.66
CA ALA A 340 11.51 -6.86 -8.42
C ALA A 340 10.00 -6.85 -8.69
N PHE A 341 9.57 -6.12 -9.72
CA PHE A 341 8.17 -5.98 -10.10
C PHE A 341 7.69 -6.98 -11.18
N ALA A 342 8.49 -8.00 -11.50
CA ALA A 342 8.11 -8.99 -12.52
C ALA A 342 6.74 -9.67 -12.29
N PRO A 343 6.27 -9.93 -11.05
CA PRO A 343 4.94 -10.48 -10.78
C PRO A 343 3.77 -9.50 -11.04
N VAL A 344 4.03 -8.20 -11.07
CA VAL A 344 3.00 -7.17 -11.25
C VAL A 344 2.37 -7.28 -12.64
N THR A 345 1.05 -7.21 -12.72
CA THR A 345 0.26 -7.24 -13.95
C THR A 345 -0.43 -5.90 -14.20
N PRO A 346 -0.95 -5.64 -15.41
CA PRO A 346 -1.74 -4.44 -15.68
C PRO A 346 -2.99 -4.26 -14.82
N THR A 347 -3.43 -5.34 -14.17
CA THR A 347 -4.61 -5.34 -13.30
C THR A 347 -4.27 -5.43 -11.82
N THR A 348 -2.98 -5.42 -11.45
CA THR A 348 -2.55 -5.31 -10.05
C THR A 348 -2.95 -3.96 -9.49
N GLU A 349 -3.62 -3.94 -8.34
CA GLU A 349 -4.15 -2.74 -7.69
C GLU A 349 -3.34 -2.37 -6.44
N ILE A 350 -2.81 -3.38 -5.75
CA ILE A 350 -1.94 -3.20 -4.59
C ILE A 350 -0.65 -4.00 -4.79
N VAL A 351 0.49 -3.37 -4.54
CA VAL A 351 1.79 -4.03 -4.40
C VAL A 351 2.18 -4.01 -2.94
N HIS A 352 2.31 -5.18 -2.35
CA HIS A 352 2.71 -5.35 -0.96
C HIS A 352 4.14 -5.87 -0.87
N PHE A 353 5.04 -5.07 -0.31
CA PHE A 353 6.36 -5.52 0.10
C PHE A 353 6.27 -6.10 1.51
N ASP A 354 6.27 -7.42 1.58
CA ASP A 354 6.15 -8.13 2.85
C ASP A 354 7.51 -8.29 3.55
N ASP A 355 7.53 -8.05 4.86
CA ASP A 355 8.67 -8.21 5.75
C ASP A 355 9.92 -7.46 5.26
N ALA A 356 9.77 -6.14 5.13
CA ALA A 356 10.83 -5.26 4.64
C ALA A 356 11.98 -5.16 5.66
N HIS A 357 13.20 -5.26 5.13
CA HIS A 357 14.42 -5.11 5.93
C HIS A 357 14.66 -3.64 6.31
N LYS A 358 15.34 -3.35 7.43
CA LYS A 358 15.69 -1.99 7.87
C LYS A 358 16.46 -1.14 6.83
N LYS A 359 17.13 -1.77 5.86
CA LYS A 359 17.80 -1.10 4.72
C LYS A 359 16.96 -1.16 3.44
N PHE A 360 15.65 -1.23 3.56
CA PHE A 360 14.73 -1.18 2.41
C PHE A 360 14.91 0.13 1.64
N ASP A 361 14.85 0.06 0.32
CA ASP A 361 15.06 1.23 -0.55
C ASP A 361 13.77 2.02 -0.74
N THR A 362 13.39 2.81 0.25
CA THR A 362 12.22 3.69 0.18
C THR A 362 12.38 4.83 -0.82
N GLU A 363 13.63 5.26 -1.09
CA GLU A 363 13.92 6.32 -2.05
C GLU A 363 13.58 5.91 -3.49
N ALA A 364 13.86 4.64 -3.84
CA ALA A 364 13.51 4.09 -5.15
C ALA A 364 11.99 4.10 -5.41
N LEU A 365 11.15 4.09 -4.36
CA LEU A 365 9.70 4.18 -4.50
C LEU A 365 9.22 5.57 -4.95
N PHE A 366 10.04 6.61 -4.82
CA PHE A 366 9.63 7.97 -5.23
C PHE A 366 9.32 8.06 -6.71
N ALA A 367 10.12 7.38 -7.54
CA ALA A 367 9.86 7.32 -8.97
C ALA A 367 8.52 6.62 -9.29
N LEU A 368 8.17 5.60 -8.50
CA LEU A 368 6.93 4.83 -8.66
C LEU A 368 5.68 5.59 -8.18
N THR A 369 5.84 6.45 -7.18
CA THR A 369 4.72 7.27 -6.68
C THR A 369 4.44 8.51 -7.55
N THR A 370 5.36 8.93 -8.41
CA THR A 370 5.21 10.16 -9.22
C THR A 370 5.21 9.93 -10.73
N GLY A 371 5.71 8.78 -11.19
CA GLY A 371 5.89 8.45 -12.60
C GLY A 371 5.10 7.23 -13.05
N GLU A 372 5.43 6.76 -14.25
CA GLU A 372 4.94 5.48 -14.75
C GLU A 372 5.55 4.31 -13.97
N PHE A 373 4.77 3.26 -13.82
CA PHE A 373 5.22 2.04 -13.17
C PHE A 373 5.85 1.09 -14.20
N HIS A 374 7.18 1.04 -14.26
CA HIS A 374 7.92 0.25 -15.24
C HIS A 374 8.12 -1.19 -14.74
N ILE A 375 7.74 -2.16 -15.58
CA ILE A 375 7.85 -3.58 -15.27
C ILE A 375 8.78 -4.26 -16.26
N HIS A 376 9.82 -4.91 -15.72
CA HIS A 376 10.76 -5.72 -16.48
C HIS A 376 10.54 -7.20 -16.15
N ARG A 377 10.43 -8.03 -17.18
CA ARG A 377 10.32 -9.49 -17.07
C ARG A 377 11.42 -10.16 -17.88
N LYS A 378 11.94 -11.27 -17.37
CA LYS A 378 12.94 -12.03 -18.10
C LYS A 378 12.38 -12.56 -19.42
N ARG A 379 13.09 -12.34 -20.52
CA ARG A 379 12.73 -12.80 -21.88
C ARG A 379 11.38 -12.27 -22.40
N GLN A 380 10.92 -11.17 -21.89
CA GLN A 380 9.70 -10.49 -22.35
C GLN A 380 10.00 -9.00 -22.56
N ASN A 381 9.25 -8.36 -23.45
CA ASN A 381 9.33 -6.91 -23.60
C ASN A 381 8.86 -6.22 -22.31
N PRO A 382 9.61 -5.21 -21.83
CA PRO A 382 9.18 -4.41 -20.69
C PRO A 382 7.91 -3.64 -21.05
N PHE A 383 7.03 -3.45 -20.09
CA PHE A 383 5.84 -2.62 -20.24
C PHE A 383 5.72 -1.62 -19.08
N SER A 384 4.94 -0.58 -19.30
CA SER A 384 4.69 0.46 -18.29
C SER A 384 3.20 0.54 -18.01
N ILE A 385 2.86 0.69 -16.73
CA ILE A 385 1.52 1.05 -16.31
C ILE A 385 1.50 2.58 -16.14
N PRO A 386 0.59 3.30 -16.80
CA PRO A 386 0.44 4.74 -16.63
C PRO A 386 0.24 5.12 -15.18
N SER A 387 0.72 6.30 -14.82
CA SER A 387 0.70 6.76 -13.42
C SER A 387 -0.70 6.76 -12.80
N GLU A 388 -1.73 7.06 -13.58
CA GLU A 388 -3.14 7.08 -13.15
C GLU A 388 -3.67 5.69 -12.77
N ARG A 389 -3.05 4.63 -13.31
CA ARG A 389 -3.42 3.22 -13.11
C ARG A 389 -2.38 2.45 -12.31
N ALA A 390 -1.32 3.12 -11.84
CA ALA A 390 -0.27 2.47 -11.07
C ALA A 390 -0.84 1.85 -9.79
N PRO A 391 -0.35 0.67 -9.37
CA PRO A 391 -0.80 0.08 -8.11
C PRO A 391 -0.39 0.95 -6.93
N LYS A 392 -1.17 0.89 -5.85
CA LYS A 392 -0.79 1.47 -4.56
C LYS A 392 0.25 0.60 -3.89
N ILE A 393 1.16 1.22 -3.16
CA ILE A 393 2.29 0.53 -2.53
C ILE A 393 2.05 0.48 -1.03
N VAL A 394 2.20 -0.71 -0.46
CA VAL A 394 2.21 -0.93 0.98
C VAL A 394 3.43 -1.78 1.36
N ILE A 395 4.00 -1.46 2.51
CA ILE A 395 5.21 -2.08 3.03
C ILE A 395 4.92 -2.52 4.47
N THR A 396 5.21 -3.76 4.81
CA THR A 396 5.20 -4.22 6.21
C THR A 396 6.63 -4.39 6.69
N SER A 397 6.92 -3.92 7.90
CA SER A 397 8.23 -4.04 8.52
C SER A 397 8.11 -4.23 10.03
N ASN A 398 9.08 -4.93 10.61
CA ASN A 398 9.23 -5.02 12.05
C ASN A 398 10.11 -3.90 12.62
N HIS A 399 10.67 -3.05 11.76
CA HIS A 399 11.56 -1.97 12.14
C HIS A 399 11.08 -0.63 11.57
N PRO A 400 11.37 0.48 12.24
CA PRO A 400 11.22 1.80 11.65
C PRO A 400 12.05 1.94 10.36
N PHE A 401 11.54 2.68 9.39
CA PHE A 401 12.29 2.93 8.16
C PHE A 401 13.32 4.03 8.38
N GLN A 402 14.56 3.78 7.95
CA GLN A 402 15.61 4.78 7.92
C GLN A 402 15.38 5.70 6.72
N ASP A 403 15.06 6.94 6.98
CA ASP A 403 15.02 8.01 5.99
C ASP A 403 16.02 9.11 6.35
N ASP A 404 16.36 9.95 5.38
CA ASP A 404 17.23 11.11 5.63
C ASP A 404 16.51 12.27 6.35
N GLY A 405 15.29 12.04 6.87
CA GLY A 405 14.45 13.05 7.52
C GLY A 405 13.98 14.16 6.58
N GLY A 406 14.18 13.99 5.28
CA GLY A 406 13.89 14.99 4.26
C GLY A 406 12.38 15.20 4.06
N HIS A 407 11.98 16.42 3.72
CA HIS A 407 10.61 16.80 3.41
C HIS A 407 9.97 15.90 2.32
N SER A 408 10.78 15.37 1.40
CA SER A 408 10.34 14.49 0.33
C SER A 408 9.84 13.14 0.82
N PHE A 409 10.42 12.58 1.88
CA PHE A 409 9.97 11.33 2.50
C PHE A 409 8.65 11.53 3.22
N ARG A 410 8.60 12.47 4.16
CA ARG A 410 7.41 12.74 5.00
C ARG A 410 6.15 13.02 4.18
N ARG A 411 6.30 13.66 3.03
CA ARG A 411 5.17 13.92 2.14
C ARG A 411 4.62 12.66 1.47
N ARG A 412 5.46 11.64 1.24
CA ARG A 412 5.12 10.44 0.47
C ARG A 412 4.82 9.21 1.33
N GLU A 413 5.20 9.22 2.57
CA GLU A 413 4.93 8.11 3.49
C GLU A 413 3.65 8.34 4.31
N PHE A 414 3.01 7.25 4.69
CA PHE A 414 1.97 7.22 5.69
C PHE A 414 2.23 6.05 6.62
N ILE A 415 2.69 6.36 7.84
CA ILE A 415 3.03 5.37 8.84
C ILE A 415 1.76 4.91 9.56
N VAL A 416 1.61 3.61 9.69
CA VAL A 416 0.55 2.94 10.45
C VAL A 416 1.21 2.04 11.47
N GLU A 417 1.05 2.39 12.72
CA GLU A 417 1.61 1.66 13.85
C GLU A 417 0.63 0.59 14.30
N ILE A 418 1.11 -0.63 14.46
CA ILE A 418 0.31 -1.81 14.81
C ILE A 418 0.68 -2.24 16.22
N GLY A 419 -0.32 -2.36 17.07
CA GLY A 419 -0.19 -2.83 18.44
C GLY A 419 0.28 -4.29 18.53
N ASN A 420 0.71 -4.70 19.71
CA ASN A 420 1.31 -6.02 19.93
C ASN A 420 0.32 -7.08 20.44
N PHE A 421 -0.98 -6.80 20.43
CA PHE A 421 -2.02 -7.68 20.96
C PHE A 421 -1.89 -9.13 20.47
N TYR A 422 -1.84 -9.35 19.15
CA TYR A 422 -1.78 -10.71 18.61
C TYR A 422 -0.48 -11.44 18.95
N ARG A 423 0.64 -10.73 19.01
CA ARG A 423 1.91 -11.31 19.47
C ARG A 423 1.82 -11.77 20.92
N ILE A 424 1.25 -10.94 21.79
CA ILE A 424 1.06 -11.28 23.23
C ILE A 424 0.11 -12.48 23.35
N GLN A 425 -1.02 -12.49 22.64
CA GLN A 425 -1.96 -13.60 22.67
C GLN A 425 -1.31 -14.91 22.20
N ASN A 426 -0.47 -14.84 21.17
CA ASN A 426 0.26 -16.01 20.69
C ASN A 426 1.32 -16.50 21.67
N GLN A 427 2.13 -15.58 22.23
CA GLN A 427 3.19 -15.94 23.18
C GLN A 427 2.66 -16.52 24.50
N LEU A 428 1.60 -15.94 25.04
CA LEU A 428 1.07 -16.34 26.35
C LEU A 428 0.05 -17.50 26.25
N TYR A 429 -0.74 -17.54 25.18
CA TYR A 429 -1.88 -18.46 25.09
C TYR A 429 -1.87 -19.33 23.83
N GLN A 430 -0.85 -19.22 22.98
CA GLN A 430 -0.75 -19.89 21.67
C GLN A 430 -1.94 -19.59 20.74
N GLU A 431 -2.60 -18.45 20.94
CA GLU A 431 -3.73 -18.02 20.15
C GLU A 431 -3.28 -17.35 18.84
N THR A 432 -4.07 -17.54 17.81
CA THR A 432 -3.87 -16.93 16.49
C THR A 432 -5.03 -15.98 16.16
N PRO A 433 -4.91 -15.05 15.21
CA PRO A 433 -6.05 -14.28 14.75
C PRO A 433 -7.24 -15.16 14.35
N ALA A 434 -7.00 -16.30 13.68
CA ALA A 434 -8.07 -17.22 13.31
C ALA A 434 -8.78 -17.82 14.54
N SER A 435 -8.02 -18.28 15.55
CA SER A 435 -8.61 -18.86 16.76
C SER A 435 -9.39 -17.84 17.60
N LEU A 436 -8.93 -16.58 17.59
CA LEU A 436 -9.60 -15.48 18.28
C LEU A 436 -10.87 -14.99 17.57
N HIS A 437 -10.95 -15.19 16.25
CA HIS A 437 -12.03 -14.65 15.42
C HIS A 437 -12.78 -15.77 14.68
N GLY A 438 -13.50 -16.61 15.44
CA GLY A 438 -14.43 -17.62 14.93
C GLY A 438 -13.78 -18.89 14.39
N HIS A 439 -12.49 -19.12 14.65
CA HIS A 439 -11.73 -20.30 14.16
C HIS A 439 -11.73 -20.43 12.63
N LYS A 440 -11.79 -19.32 11.90
CA LYS A 440 -11.82 -19.30 10.44
C LYS A 440 -10.61 -18.54 9.89
N HIS A 441 -9.97 -19.10 8.87
CA HIS A 441 -8.89 -18.40 8.17
C HIS A 441 -9.41 -17.20 7.39
N PHE A 442 -8.74 -16.08 7.55
CA PHE A 442 -9.03 -14.84 6.83
C PHE A 442 -8.60 -14.95 5.36
N PRO A 443 -9.14 -14.10 4.46
CA PRO A 443 -8.70 -14.05 3.08
C PRO A 443 -7.19 -13.89 2.97
N SER A 444 -6.58 -14.66 2.09
CA SER A 444 -5.15 -14.60 1.79
C SER A 444 -4.92 -14.12 0.36
N ALA A 445 -3.67 -13.87 -0.01
CA ALA A 445 -3.31 -13.50 -1.37
C ALA A 445 -3.65 -14.59 -2.41
N SER A 446 -3.81 -15.85 -2.00
CA SER A 446 -4.32 -16.94 -2.85
C SER A 446 -5.85 -16.91 -3.02
N GLY A 447 -6.55 -16.05 -2.27
CA GLY A 447 -8.01 -15.98 -2.27
C GLY A 447 -8.72 -17.00 -1.39
N ASP A 448 -7.96 -17.87 -0.71
CA ASP A 448 -8.51 -18.88 0.18
C ASP A 448 -9.03 -18.23 1.47
N SER A 449 -10.21 -18.68 1.91
CA SER A 449 -10.84 -18.26 3.17
C SER A 449 -11.85 -19.30 3.60
N GLU A 450 -11.99 -19.48 4.90
CA GLU A 450 -13.00 -20.36 5.51
C GLU A 450 -14.29 -19.60 5.89
N TRP A 451 -14.41 -18.34 5.50
CA TRP A 451 -15.55 -17.48 5.79
C TRP A 451 -16.82 -17.92 5.05
N ASP A 452 -17.95 -17.86 5.74
CA ASP A 452 -19.27 -18.04 5.15
C ASP A 452 -19.82 -16.71 4.56
N SER A 453 -21.07 -16.73 4.04
CA SER A 453 -21.68 -15.54 3.42
C SER A 453 -21.84 -14.37 4.40
N ASN A 454 -22.11 -14.63 5.67
CA ASN A 454 -22.25 -13.58 6.68
C ASN A 454 -20.90 -12.93 6.98
N ASP A 455 -19.83 -13.72 7.16
CA ASP A 455 -18.48 -13.19 7.37
C ASP A 455 -18.06 -12.29 6.20
N TRP A 456 -18.34 -12.73 4.96
CA TRP A 456 -18.03 -11.93 3.78
C TRP A 456 -18.86 -10.65 3.69
N THR A 457 -20.15 -10.69 4.02
CA THR A 457 -21.02 -9.52 4.02
C THR A 457 -20.53 -8.47 5.03
N GLU A 458 -20.21 -8.90 6.25
CA GLU A 458 -19.65 -8.03 7.29
C GLU A 458 -18.29 -7.46 6.91
N TYR A 459 -17.42 -8.28 6.31
CA TYR A 459 -16.11 -7.85 5.81
C TYR A 459 -16.26 -6.76 4.74
N TYR A 460 -17.11 -6.97 3.72
CA TYR A 460 -17.33 -5.98 2.67
C TYR A 460 -17.88 -4.68 3.24
N ARG A 461 -18.83 -4.77 4.14
CA ARG A 461 -19.42 -3.61 4.80
C ARG A 461 -18.36 -2.78 5.51
N TYR A 462 -17.49 -3.41 6.29
CA TYR A 462 -16.43 -2.72 7.01
C TYR A 462 -15.38 -2.10 6.06
N ILE A 463 -14.94 -2.82 5.04
CA ILE A 463 -14.02 -2.27 4.05
C ILE A 463 -14.63 -1.06 3.32
N PHE A 464 -15.90 -1.14 2.94
CA PHE A 464 -16.58 -0.05 2.23
C PHE A 464 -16.81 1.17 3.14
N GLU A 465 -17.04 0.96 4.42
CA GLU A 465 -17.04 2.03 5.44
C GLU A 465 -15.66 2.71 5.49
N CYS A 466 -14.56 1.97 5.52
CA CYS A 466 -13.21 2.53 5.49
C CYS A 466 -12.97 3.34 4.20
N VAL A 467 -13.47 2.87 3.05
CA VAL A 467 -13.40 3.61 1.78
C VAL A 467 -14.21 4.91 1.87
N SER A 468 -15.44 4.87 2.42
CA SER A 468 -16.28 6.06 2.60
C SER A 468 -15.62 7.08 3.54
N LYS A 469 -15.03 6.63 4.66
CA LYS A 469 -14.25 7.47 5.57
C LYS A 469 -13.08 8.14 4.86
N TYR A 470 -12.34 7.38 4.03
CA TYR A 470 -11.24 7.95 3.24
C TYR A 470 -11.73 8.98 2.20
N LEU A 471 -12.83 8.70 1.48
CA LEU A 471 -13.42 9.62 0.49
C LEU A 471 -13.97 10.91 1.13
N ALA A 472 -14.25 10.90 2.44
CA ALA A 472 -14.63 12.10 3.19
C ALA A 472 -13.43 12.98 3.56
N THR A 473 -12.20 12.57 3.24
CA THR A 473 -10.97 13.32 3.51
C THR A 473 -10.37 13.86 2.21
N ASP A 474 -9.51 14.89 2.32
CA ASP A 474 -8.72 15.40 1.18
C ASP A 474 -7.42 14.61 0.96
N GLY A 475 -7.43 13.31 1.20
CA GLY A 475 -6.28 12.42 1.14
C GLY A 475 -5.73 12.05 2.52
N LEU A 476 -4.67 11.24 2.52
CA LEU A 476 -4.04 10.83 3.78
C LEU A 476 -3.28 11.99 4.43
N PRO A 477 -3.42 12.18 5.75
CA PRO A 477 -2.69 13.22 6.48
C PRO A 477 -1.17 12.99 6.41
N THR A 478 -0.41 14.05 6.67
CA THR A 478 1.05 13.98 6.79
C THR A 478 1.43 14.09 8.26
N GLY A 479 2.36 13.26 8.73
CA GLY A 479 2.74 13.21 10.14
C GLY A 479 1.75 12.41 10.99
N GLY A 480 1.74 12.68 12.29
CA GLY A 480 0.86 12.01 13.27
C GLY A 480 1.38 10.64 13.72
N GLU A 481 2.68 10.38 13.52
CA GLU A 481 3.35 9.23 14.13
C GLU A 481 3.41 9.39 15.64
N SER A 482 3.32 8.26 16.37
CA SER A 482 3.42 8.27 17.82
C SER A 482 4.81 8.70 18.31
N GLU A 483 4.89 9.08 19.57
CA GLU A 483 6.18 9.33 20.21
C GLU A 483 7.05 8.08 20.26
N TYR A 484 6.45 6.91 20.45
CA TYR A 484 7.14 5.60 20.41
C TYR A 484 7.85 5.36 19.08
N TYR A 485 7.15 5.56 17.97
CA TYR A 485 7.75 5.41 16.64
C TYR A 485 8.90 6.40 16.42
N LYS A 486 8.72 7.66 16.82
CA LYS A 486 9.76 8.69 16.73
C LYS A 486 10.98 8.30 17.55
N ARG A 487 10.79 7.82 18.78
CA ARG A 487 11.89 7.33 19.64
C ARG A 487 12.59 6.13 19.03
N ALA A 488 11.86 5.12 18.57
CA ALA A 488 12.45 3.94 17.93
C ALA A 488 13.28 4.30 16.70
N LYS A 489 12.76 5.20 15.85
CA LYS A 489 13.47 5.71 14.67
C LYS A 489 14.74 6.47 15.03
N MET A 490 14.69 7.31 16.06
CA MET A 490 15.85 8.07 16.52
C MET A 490 16.87 7.17 17.23
N LEU A 491 16.44 6.15 17.94
CA LEU A 491 17.31 5.14 18.55
C LEU A 491 18.15 4.42 17.49
N GLU A 492 17.54 4.00 16.38
CA GLU A 492 18.30 3.41 15.26
C GLU A 492 19.32 4.38 14.62
N LEU A 493 19.00 5.68 14.60
CA LEU A 493 19.90 6.71 14.07
C LEU A 493 21.08 6.97 15.01
N VAL A 494 20.82 7.04 16.31
CA VAL A 494 21.79 7.41 17.35
C VAL A 494 22.62 6.21 17.82
N GLY A 495 22.00 5.00 17.82
CA GLY A 495 22.66 3.74 18.14
C GLY A 495 22.77 3.41 19.64
N SER A 496 22.32 4.28 20.55
CA SER A 496 22.30 4.04 22.00
C SER A 496 21.10 4.73 22.65
N GLN A 497 20.41 4.00 23.53
CA GLN A 497 19.28 4.52 24.30
C GLN A 497 19.73 5.64 25.24
N GLU A 498 20.86 5.46 25.93
CA GLU A 498 21.38 6.46 26.87
C GLU A 498 21.74 7.75 26.14
N LEU A 499 22.30 7.64 24.93
CA LEU A 499 22.66 8.83 24.13
C LEU A 499 21.40 9.54 23.60
N LEU A 500 20.36 8.78 23.22
CA LEU A 500 19.08 9.34 22.81
C LEU A 500 18.40 10.10 23.96
N ASP A 501 18.33 9.49 25.13
CA ASP A 501 17.73 10.10 26.32
C ASP A 501 18.50 11.33 26.76
N TYR A 502 19.83 11.29 26.69
CA TYR A 502 20.67 12.46 26.91
C TYR A 502 20.37 13.60 25.92
N TYR A 503 20.21 13.29 24.64
CA TYR A 503 19.86 14.30 23.64
C TYR A 503 18.48 14.92 23.92
N LEU A 504 17.50 14.12 24.29
CA LEU A 504 16.16 14.60 24.65
C LEU A 504 16.20 15.50 25.87
N ASP A 505 16.89 15.11 26.94
CA ASP A 505 17.07 15.93 28.16
C ASP A 505 17.74 17.27 27.85
N LYS A 506 18.82 17.26 27.05
CA LYS A 506 19.49 18.50 26.62
C LYS A 506 18.61 19.40 25.76
N LEU A 507 17.83 18.82 24.85
CA LEU A 507 16.87 19.56 24.04
C LEU A 507 15.80 20.22 24.93
N ASP A 508 15.29 19.50 25.93
CA ASP A 508 14.32 20.00 26.90
C ASP A 508 14.92 21.15 27.72
N THR A 509 16.11 20.95 28.27
CA THR A 509 16.82 21.97 29.04
C THR A 509 17.08 23.22 28.22
N TYR A 510 17.64 23.07 27.02
CA TYR A 510 18.00 24.23 26.18
C TYR A 510 16.76 24.95 25.61
N SER A 511 15.67 24.24 25.34
CA SER A 511 14.43 24.87 24.88
C SER A 511 13.70 25.62 25.99
N SER A 512 13.72 25.12 27.23
CA SER A 512 13.05 25.74 28.37
C SER A 512 13.79 27.00 28.85
N THR A 513 15.14 27.00 28.82
CA THR A 513 15.95 28.12 29.23
C THR A 513 16.13 29.16 28.13
N ASN A 514 15.89 28.81 26.87
CA ASN A 514 16.20 29.60 25.67
C ASN A 514 17.66 30.16 25.68
N GLU A 515 18.58 29.37 26.25
CA GLU A 515 19.97 29.76 26.45
C GLU A 515 20.78 29.56 25.17
N GLU A 516 21.72 30.50 24.94
CA GLU A 516 22.70 30.36 23.86
C GLU A 516 23.82 29.42 24.30
N VAL A 517 23.94 28.25 23.62
CA VAL A 517 24.92 27.22 23.93
C VAL A 517 26.08 27.25 22.93
N PHE A 518 27.30 27.15 23.43
CA PHE A 518 28.48 27.02 22.58
C PHE A 518 28.61 25.58 22.08
N VAL A 519 28.75 25.45 20.77
CA VAL A 519 28.83 24.12 20.12
C VAL A 519 29.98 23.26 20.68
N GLU A 520 31.11 23.87 20.96
CA GLU A 520 32.26 23.17 21.53
C GLU A 520 32.02 22.69 22.97
N VAL A 521 31.28 23.49 23.78
CA VAL A 521 30.85 23.08 25.12
C VAL A 521 29.95 21.85 25.02
N PHE A 522 28.98 21.90 24.12
CA PHE A 522 28.09 20.74 23.87
C PHE A 522 28.86 19.47 23.49
N TYR A 523 29.80 19.55 22.54
CA TYR A 523 30.59 18.39 22.15
C TYR A 523 31.46 17.83 23.29
N LYS A 524 32.05 18.69 24.11
CA LYS A 524 32.83 18.28 25.29
C LYS A 524 31.95 17.61 26.33
N ASP A 525 30.75 18.13 26.55
CA ASP A 525 29.77 17.55 27.47
C ASP A 525 29.33 16.16 27.02
N VAL A 526 28.99 16.00 25.73
CA VAL A 526 28.65 14.70 25.14
C VAL A 526 29.81 13.68 25.32
N LYS A 527 31.04 14.07 24.93
CA LYS A 527 32.21 13.17 25.03
C LYS A 527 32.61 12.84 26.45
N LYS A 528 32.35 13.74 27.40
CA LYS A 528 32.56 13.50 28.82
C LYS A 528 31.51 12.50 29.37
N SER A 529 30.26 12.63 28.95
CA SER A 529 29.18 11.76 29.38
C SER A 529 29.26 10.36 28.72
N PHE A 530 29.82 10.28 27.52
CA PHE A 530 30.00 9.08 26.74
C PHE A 530 31.45 8.90 26.27
N PRO A 531 32.39 8.51 27.16
CA PRO A 531 33.81 8.41 26.82
C PRO A 531 34.14 7.43 25.71
N ASP A 532 33.34 6.35 25.60
CA ASP A 532 33.51 5.28 24.61
C ASP A 532 32.89 5.62 23.25
N LEU A 533 32.28 6.81 23.09
CA LEU A 533 31.65 7.25 21.84
C LEU A 533 32.72 7.71 20.82
N ASP A 534 33.22 6.76 20.02
CA ASP A 534 34.21 7.04 18.96
C ASP A 534 33.55 7.53 17.66
N VAL A 535 32.97 8.73 17.71
CA VAL A 535 32.36 9.37 16.54
C VAL A 535 32.80 10.82 16.41
N SER A 536 32.78 11.33 15.17
CA SER A 536 33.14 12.73 14.90
C SER A 536 32.07 13.69 15.43
N ASN A 537 32.50 14.92 15.75
CA ASN A 537 31.60 16.02 16.15
C ASN A 537 30.46 16.25 15.13
N LYS A 538 30.73 16.02 13.83
CA LYS A 538 29.70 16.10 12.78
C LYS A 538 28.59 15.08 12.96
N VAL A 539 28.93 13.86 13.36
CA VAL A 539 27.96 12.78 13.62
C VAL A 539 27.14 13.10 14.88
N ILE A 540 27.81 13.56 15.96
CA ILE A 540 27.13 14.01 17.19
C ILE A 540 26.12 15.11 16.87
N TRP A 541 26.51 16.12 16.12
CA TRP A 541 25.62 17.21 15.74
C TRP A 541 24.46 16.76 14.87
N LYS A 542 24.73 15.87 13.89
CA LYS A 542 23.68 15.32 13.04
C LYS A 542 22.64 14.56 13.88
N GLY A 543 23.08 13.68 14.79
CA GLY A 543 22.19 12.94 15.69
C GLY A 543 21.33 13.88 16.53
N PHE A 544 21.95 14.80 17.27
CA PHE A 544 21.26 15.78 18.11
C PHE A 544 20.24 16.63 17.32
N SER A 545 20.63 17.10 16.14
CA SER A 545 19.78 17.93 15.29
C SER A 545 18.58 17.16 14.71
N GLU A 546 18.76 15.91 14.32
CA GLU A 546 17.65 15.08 13.80
C GLU A 546 16.69 14.67 14.92
N VAL A 547 17.21 14.33 16.12
CA VAL A 547 16.39 14.11 17.32
C VAL A 547 15.56 15.37 17.60
N GLY A 548 16.19 16.52 17.66
CA GLY A 548 15.49 17.78 17.92
C GLY A 548 14.38 18.08 16.91
N LYS A 549 14.63 17.88 15.61
CA LYS A 549 13.60 18.04 14.57
C LYS A 549 12.42 17.06 14.74
N SER A 550 12.72 15.80 15.08
CA SER A 550 11.70 14.78 15.25
C SER A 550 10.74 15.08 16.40
N PHE A 551 11.23 15.72 17.45
CA PHE A 551 10.45 16.08 18.64
C PHE A 551 10.05 17.56 18.69
N GLY A 552 10.20 18.31 17.60
CA GLY A 552 9.79 19.71 17.53
C GLY A 552 10.71 20.70 18.23
N LYS A 553 11.81 20.24 18.82
CA LYS A 553 12.81 21.04 19.54
C LYS A 553 14.03 21.29 18.65
N VAL A 554 13.93 22.27 17.77
CA VAL A 554 14.91 22.45 16.69
C VAL A 554 16.06 23.32 17.15
N PRO A 555 17.34 22.85 17.08
CA PRO A 555 18.49 23.69 17.26
C PRO A 555 18.47 24.85 16.28
N ASN A 556 18.58 26.09 16.78
CA ASN A 556 18.42 27.32 16.00
C ASN A 556 19.47 27.39 14.90
N ARG A 557 19.03 27.66 13.66
CA ARG A 557 19.87 27.76 12.47
C ARG A 557 19.60 29.03 11.70
N PHE A 558 20.56 29.37 10.86
CA PHE A 558 20.32 30.29 9.76
C PHE A 558 19.50 29.60 8.65
N ASP A 559 18.95 30.40 7.73
CA ASP A 559 18.13 29.96 6.61
C ASP A 559 18.80 28.89 5.72
N ASP A 560 20.13 28.84 5.70
CA ASP A 560 20.93 27.85 4.95
C ASP A 560 21.24 26.56 5.73
N GLY A 561 20.71 26.40 6.92
CA GLY A 561 20.92 25.23 7.76
C GLY A 561 22.30 25.14 8.42
N ARG A 562 23.12 26.19 8.40
CA ARG A 562 24.43 26.24 9.06
C ARG A 562 24.29 26.75 10.49
N LEU A 563 25.27 26.37 11.32
CA LEU A 563 25.40 26.92 12.65
C LEU A 563 25.76 28.40 12.57
N LYS A 564 25.22 29.16 13.50
CA LYS A 564 25.50 30.60 13.59
C LYS A 564 26.94 30.85 14.01
N ASP A 565 27.74 31.44 13.13
CA ASP A 565 29.07 31.95 13.47
C ASP A 565 28.95 33.28 14.16
N GLN A 566 29.44 33.36 15.39
CA GLN A 566 29.42 34.57 16.18
C GLN A 566 30.86 34.94 16.59
N ARG A 567 31.13 36.24 16.74
CA ARG A 567 32.42 36.68 17.29
C ARG A 567 32.37 36.69 18.82
N LEU A 568 33.45 36.25 19.44
CA LEU A 568 33.63 36.35 20.89
C LEU A 568 33.64 37.80 21.33
N THR A 569 32.71 38.16 22.20
CA THR A 569 32.62 39.42 22.92
C THR A 569 32.95 39.16 24.37
N ASP A 570 33.20 40.23 25.16
CA ASP A 570 33.49 40.10 26.60
C ASP A 570 32.31 39.46 27.35
N GLU A 571 31.07 39.71 26.92
CA GLU A 571 29.88 39.09 27.48
C GLU A 571 29.81 37.57 27.17
N ARG A 572 30.10 37.18 25.94
CA ARG A 572 30.18 35.76 25.55
C ARG A 572 31.33 35.05 26.21
N LEU A 573 32.42 35.74 26.46
CA LEU A 573 33.54 35.25 27.23
C LEU A 573 33.13 34.89 28.66
N ARG A 574 32.27 35.69 29.31
CA ARG A 574 31.70 35.38 30.64
C ARG A 574 30.78 34.15 30.57
N LYS A 575 29.82 34.12 29.63
CA LYS A 575 28.92 33.00 29.44
C LYS A 575 29.66 31.68 29.17
N TRP A 576 30.76 31.71 28.44
CA TRP A 576 31.62 30.56 28.23
C TRP A 576 32.16 29.99 29.55
N LYS A 577 32.65 30.89 30.44
CA LYS A 577 33.11 30.48 31.76
C LYS A 577 32.00 29.95 32.64
N ASP A 578 30.83 30.57 32.57
CA ASP A 578 29.64 30.14 33.33
C ASP A 578 29.15 28.77 32.91
N GLN A 579 29.40 28.36 31.66
CA GLN A 579 29.13 27.00 31.14
C GLN A 579 30.27 25.98 31.46
N GLY A 580 31.15 26.30 32.40
CA GLY A 580 32.14 25.35 32.94
C GLY A 580 33.46 25.26 32.17
N MET A 581 33.73 26.19 31.25
CA MET A 581 34.96 26.20 30.44
C MET A 581 36.02 27.12 31.01
N ASN A 582 36.99 26.56 31.68
CA ASN A 582 38.06 27.35 32.34
C ASN A 582 39.12 27.91 31.39
N THR A 583 39.22 27.40 30.17
CA THR A 583 40.21 27.83 29.17
C THR A 583 39.57 28.01 27.80
N TRP A 584 39.94 29.08 27.11
CA TRP A 584 39.52 29.44 25.75
C TRP A 584 40.33 28.66 24.74
N ILE A 585 40.14 27.35 24.68
CA ILE A 585 40.84 26.48 23.73
C ILE A 585 39.82 25.88 22.80
N ASN A 586 39.97 26.07 21.49
CA ASN A 586 39.11 25.43 20.49
C ASN A 586 39.46 23.93 20.31
N ALA A 587 38.69 23.22 19.51
CA ALA A 587 38.90 21.80 19.21
C ALA A 587 40.29 21.47 18.63
N ASN A 588 41.00 22.48 18.08
CA ASN A 588 42.34 22.33 17.52
C ASN A 588 43.45 22.71 18.53
N GLY A 589 43.12 22.88 19.80
CA GLY A 589 44.09 23.24 20.85
C GLY A 589 44.55 24.69 20.85
N ARG A 590 43.97 25.57 20.04
CA ARG A 590 44.32 27.00 19.98
C ARG A 590 43.54 27.79 21.03
N THR A 591 44.24 28.67 21.76
CA THR A 591 43.60 29.63 22.66
C THR A 591 42.78 30.63 21.87
N MET A 592 41.51 30.81 22.25
CA MET A 592 40.57 31.76 21.64
C MET A 592 40.64 33.13 22.34
N SER A 593 40.51 34.18 21.57
CA SER A 593 40.54 35.55 22.04
C SER A 593 39.34 36.37 21.57
N LYS A 594 39.15 37.56 22.15
CA LYS A 594 38.10 38.49 21.72
C LYS A 594 38.22 38.75 20.22
N GLY A 595 37.09 38.61 19.51
CA GLY A 595 37.01 38.77 18.06
C GLY A 595 37.14 37.49 17.26
N ASP A 596 37.57 36.35 17.87
CA ASP A 596 37.56 35.05 17.20
C ASP A 596 36.12 34.57 16.94
N LYS A 597 35.93 33.85 15.86
CA LYS A 597 34.63 33.27 15.52
C LYS A 597 34.34 32.03 16.36
N VAL A 598 33.15 31.98 16.93
CA VAL A 598 32.62 30.83 17.67
C VAL A 598 31.28 30.43 17.10
N GLN A 599 30.97 29.14 17.16
CA GLN A 599 29.67 28.62 16.78
C GLN A 599 28.79 28.44 18.02
N THR A 600 27.60 28.99 17.96
CA THR A 600 26.59 28.87 19.01
C THR A 600 25.27 28.42 18.43
N PHE A 601 24.41 27.86 19.26
CA PHE A 601 23.04 27.54 18.92
C PHE A 601 22.10 27.84 20.10
N THR A 602 20.83 28.01 19.77
CA THR A 602 19.70 27.98 20.71
C THR A 602 18.74 26.93 20.28
N VAL A 603 17.96 26.39 21.18
CA VAL A 603 16.89 25.41 20.84
C VAL A 603 15.55 26.14 20.89
N THR A 604 14.80 26.08 19.80
CA THR A 604 13.45 26.63 19.73
C THR A 604 12.45 25.50 19.85
N ASP A 605 11.54 25.60 20.80
CA ASP A 605 10.39 24.71 20.90
C ASP A 605 9.27 25.19 19.97
N ASN A 606 8.94 24.41 18.98
CA ASN A 606 7.88 24.73 18.02
C ASN A 606 6.55 24.05 18.39
N GLY A 607 6.49 23.33 19.52
CA GLY A 607 5.30 22.67 20.08
C GLY A 607 4.71 21.54 19.21
N ASN A 608 4.79 21.67 17.89
CA ASN A 608 4.34 20.66 16.94
C ASN A 608 5.35 20.55 15.78
N PRO A 609 6.03 19.40 15.60
CA PRO A 609 6.97 19.18 14.52
C PRO A 609 6.37 19.44 13.12
N ASP A 610 5.09 19.17 12.96
CA ASP A 610 4.39 19.33 11.67
C ASP A 610 4.11 20.80 11.32
N SER A 611 3.98 21.69 12.31
CA SER A 611 3.75 23.12 12.10
C SER A 611 4.97 23.84 11.49
N PHE A 612 6.17 23.34 11.74
CA PHE A 612 7.41 23.86 11.17
C PHE A 612 7.46 23.69 9.64
N PHE A 613 6.97 22.55 9.16
CA PHE A 613 6.94 22.24 7.72
C PHE A 613 5.83 23.00 6.98
N GLN A 614 4.70 23.28 7.61
CA GLN A 614 3.65 24.13 7.04
C GLN A 614 4.11 25.58 6.87
N LYS A 615 4.85 26.13 7.85
CA LYS A 615 5.40 27.49 7.76
C LYS A 615 6.46 27.64 6.66
N SER A 616 7.28 26.62 6.41
CA SER A 616 8.27 26.64 5.33
C SER A 616 7.64 26.51 3.94
N SER A 617 6.56 25.72 3.80
CA SER A 617 5.81 25.59 2.54
C SER A 617 5.05 26.87 2.17
N ASN A 618 4.49 27.57 3.16
CA ASN A 618 3.81 28.84 2.93
C ASN A 618 4.78 29.98 2.52
N LYS A 619 6.04 29.95 2.98
CA LYS A 619 7.05 30.93 2.53
C LYS A 619 7.50 30.69 1.09
N VAL A 620 7.51 29.45 0.60
CA VAL A 620 7.83 29.14 -0.80
C VAL A 620 6.66 29.50 -1.72
N GLY A 621 5.40 29.29 -1.29
CA GLY A 621 4.21 29.69 -2.03
C GLY A 621 4.02 31.21 -2.19
N SER A 622 4.42 32.00 -1.17
CA SER A 622 4.27 33.46 -1.24
C SER A 622 5.30 34.15 -2.15
N LYS A 623 6.46 33.52 -2.38
CA LYS A 623 7.46 34.04 -3.35
C LYS A 623 7.08 33.78 -4.81
N THR A 624 6.28 32.75 -5.06
CA THR A 624 5.83 32.44 -6.44
C THR A 624 4.65 33.32 -6.87
N LEU A 625 3.86 33.82 -5.92
CA LEU A 625 2.70 34.69 -6.22
C LEU A 625 3.07 36.17 -6.41
N SER A 626 4.27 36.60 -6.03
CA SER A 626 4.75 37.98 -6.25
C SER A 626 5.48 38.20 -7.59
N LEU A 627 5.64 37.14 -8.39
CA LEU A 627 6.25 37.19 -9.74
C LEU A 627 5.21 37.12 -10.89
N ILE A 628 3.91 37.12 -10.55
CA ILE A 628 2.81 37.17 -11.52
C ILE A 628 1.91 38.39 -11.16
N LYS A 629 2.54 39.58 -11.13
CA LYS A 629 1.85 40.86 -11.28
C LYS A 629 2.68 41.77 -12.15
#